data_0ca44a663bbfbba714c336ae78ad9238
#
_entry.id   0ca44a663bbfbba714c336ae78ad9238
#
_cell.length_a   1.000
_cell.length_b   1.000
_cell.length_c   1.000
_cell.angle_alpha   90.00
_cell.angle_beta   90.00
_cell.angle_gamma   90.00
#
_symmetry.space_group_name_H-M   'P 1'
#
loop_
_entity.id
_entity.type
_entity.pdbx_description
1 polymer ?
#
loop_
_entity_poly.entity_id
_entity_poly.type
_entity_poly.pdbx_seq_one_letter_code
_entity_poly.pdbx_strand_id
1 'polypeptide(L)'
;MDSDRVMVALGYHGDAFHGSQVQPGIRTVEGALIRALERLGWWREGCLEMSSRTDAGVSVRMNLARIDLPAEVAHPIEETNLLRAMNDNLPIGMVVWSARGIPEKTRIRHSTSRHYLFRTEVMHDWPREVDAEVFAEACALFEGEHDFTTCASWRRERTQ
;
A
#
# COMPACT_ATOMS: atom_id res chain seq x y z
N MET A 1 5.94 20.60 9.03
CA MET A 1 5.58 20.42 7.60
C MET A 1 4.62 21.55 7.25
N ASP A 2 4.83 22.20 6.12
CA ASP A 2 4.05 23.40 5.73
C ASP A 2 2.95 23.07 4.70
N SER A 3 2.48 21.84 4.69
CA SER A 3 1.47 21.38 3.74
C SER A 3 0.40 20.57 4.46
N ASP A 4 -0.86 20.86 4.16
CA ASP A 4 -2.01 20.09 4.64
C ASP A 4 -2.05 18.70 4.02
N ARG A 5 -1.30 18.49 2.93
CA ARG A 5 -1.17 17.23 2.23
C ARG A 5 0.15 16.57 2.57
N VAL A 6 0.07 15.38 3.11
CA VAL A 6 1.23 14.57 3.46
C VAL A 6 1.24 13.24 2.71
N MET A 7 2.41 12.81 2.35
CA MET A 7 2.67 11.44 1.89
C MET A 7 3.26 10.66 3.06
N VAL A 8 2.66 9.54 3.37
CA VAL A 8 3.15 8.61 4.39
C VAL A 8 3.65 7.33 3.75
N ALA A 9 4.77 6.81 4.27
CA ALA A 9 5.27 5.50 3.94
C ALA A 9 4.83 4.51 5.02
N LEU A 10 4.24 3.40 4.59
CA LEU A 10 3.68 2.39 5.50
C LEU A 10 4.09 0.97 5.09
N GLY A 11 4.23 0.13 6.10
CA GLY A 11 4.43 -1.30 5.96
C GLY A 11 3.33 -2.08 6.65
N TYR A 12 3.07 -3.30 6.19
CA TYR A 12 2.08 -4.19 6.80
C TYR A 12 2.36 -5.66 6.50
N HIS A 13 1.92 -6.51 7.41
CA HIS A 13 1.89 -7.96 7.27
C HIS A 13 0.63 -8.39 6.55
N GLY A 14 0.77 -9.12 5.44
CA GLY A 14 -0.34 -9.60 4.62
C GLY A 14 -1.34 -10.44 5.39
N ASP A 15 -0.86 -11.31 6.28
CA ASP A 15 -1.70 -12.21 7.09
C ASP A 15 -2.64 -11.43 8.06
N ALA A 16 -2.33 -10.18 8.36
CA ALA A 16 -3.16 -9.34 9.22
C ALA A 16 -4.35 -8.70 8.45
N PHE A 17 -4.38 -8.78 7.11
CA PHE A 17 -5.33 -8.07 6.26
C PHE A 17 -5.78 -8.90 5.06
N HIS A 18 -7.02 -8.68 4.64
CA HIS A 18 -7.58 -9.27 3.41
C HIS A 18 -7.42 -8.30 2.23
N GLY A 19 -6.16 -7.96 1.94
CA GLY A 19 -5.79 -7.00 0.90
C GLY A 19 -5.83 -5.55 1.37
N SER A 20 -5.48 -4.66 0.44
CA SER A 20 -5.37 -3.24 0.76
C SER A 20 -6.69 -2.48 0.61
N GLN A 21 -7.52 -2.82 -0.36
CA GLN A 21 -8.71 -2.06 -0.71
C GLN A 21 -9.85 -2.32 0.27
N VAL A 22 -10.58 -1.25 0.66
CA VAL A 22 -11.77 -1.34 1.54
C VAL A 22 -12.80 -2.31 0.99
N GLN A 23 -13.29 -3.19 1.87
CA GLN A 23 -14.39 -4.13 1.63
C GLN A 23 -15.30 -4.16 2.85
N PRO A 24 -16.64 -4.23 2.66
CA PRO A 24 -17.59 -4.26 3.78
C PRO A 24 -17.34 -5.44 4.72
N GLY A 25 -17.24 -5.18 6.03
CA GLY A 25 -17.10 -6.22 7.06
C GLY A 25 -15.74 -6.92 7.09
N ILE A 26 -14.78 -6.53 6.26
CA ILE A 26 -13.47 -7.20 6.14
C ILE A 26 -12.36 -6.25 6.58
N ARG A 27 -11.37 -6.80 7.28
CA ARG A 27 -10.19 -6.04 7.73
C ARG A 27 -9.22 -5.84 6.57
N THR A 28 -9.06 -4.60 6.13
CA THR A 28 -8.18 -4.20 5.04
C THR A 28 -7.23 -3.11 5.48
N VAL A 29 -6.13 -2.91 4.74
CA VAL A 29 -5.12 -1.89 5.05
C VAL A 29 -5.71 -0.49 5.01
N GLU A 30 -6.40 -0.13 3.92
CA GLU A 30 -7.05 1.18 3.76
C GLU A 30 -8.13 1.39 4.82
N GLY A 31 -8.93 0.36 5.12
CA GLY A 31 -9.92 0.42 6.20
C GLY A 31 -9.30 0.61 7.59
N ALA A 32 -8.08 0.12 7.82
CA ALA A 32 -7.35 0.36 9.06
C ALA A 32 -6.85 1.81 9.16
N LEU A 33 -6.36 2.39 8.04
CA LEU A 33 -6.00 3.80 7.96
C LEU A 33 -7.21 4.70 8.19
N ILE A 34 -8.34 4.42 7.54
CA ILE A 34 -9.59 5.17 7.73
C ILE A 34 -9.96 5.20 9.21
N ARG A 35 -10.00 4.04 9.87
CA ARG A 35 -10.33 3.96 11.30
C ARG A 35 -9.35 4.73 12.20
N ALA A 36 -8.06 4.73 11.86
CA ALA A 36 -7.07 5.53 12.58
C ALA A 36 -7.34 7.03 12.42
N LEU A 37 -7.63 7.47 11.21
CA LEU A 37 -7.98 8.87 10.91
C LEU A 37 -9.30 9.28 11.57
N GLU A 38 -10.29 8.40 11.63
CA GLU A 38 -11.57 8.64 12.35
C GLU A 38 -11.34 8.85 13.85
N ARG A 39 -10.53 7.99 14.50
CA ARG A 39 -10.19 8.13 15.92
C ARG A 39 -9.44 9.42 16.24
N LEU A 40 -8.64 9.89 15.29
CA LEU A 40 -7.92 11.16 15.39
C LEU A 40 -8.79 12.39 15.07
N GLY A 41 -10.01 12.19 14.57
CA GLY A 41 -10.85 13.28 14.08
C GLY A 41 -10.35 13.88 12.76
N TRP A 42 -9.51 13.17 12.02
CA TRP A 42 -8.88 13.65 10.77
C TRP A 42 -9.56 13.11 9.52
N TRP A 43 -10.46 12.16 9.67
CA TRP A 43 -11.14 11.53 8.54
C TRP A 43 -12.15 12.45 7.87
N ARG A 44 -12.09 12.53 6.55
CA ARG A 44 -13.13 13.03 5.67
C ARG A 44 -13.07 12.29 4.34
N GLU A 45 -14.18 12.21 3.65
CA GLU A 45 -14.22 11.54 2.35
C GLU A 45 -13.21 12.16 1.36
N GLY A 46 -12.47 11.30 0.66
CA GLY A 46 -11.43 11.71 -0.29
C GLY A 46 -10.09 12.14 0.31
N CYS A 47 -9.96 12.23 1.65
CA CYS A 47 -8.71 12.65 2.30
C CYS A 47 -7.58 11.61 2.22
N LEU A 48 -7.89 10.36 1.87
CA LEU A 48 -6.93 9.25 1.81
C LEU A 48 -6.88 8.68 0.40
N GLU A 49 -5.66 8.46 -0.12
CA GLU A 49 -5.43 7.75 -1.36
C GLU A 49 -4.20 6.86 -1.24
N MET A 50 -4.35 5.57 -1.58
CA MET A 50 -3.25 4.60 -1.62
C MET A 50 -2.55 4.62 -2.97
N SER A 51 -1.22 4.56 -2.97
CA SER A 51 -0.40 4.51 -4.21
C SER A 51 -0.56 3.19 -4.96
N SER A 52 -0.59 2.07 -4.23
CA SER A 52 -0.69 0.74 -4.82
C SER A 52 -1.69 -0.13 -4.08
N ARG A 53 -2.41 -0.95 -4.83
CA ARG A 53 -3.29 -2.00 -4.29
C ARG A 53 -2.49 -3.28 -4.15
N THR A 54 -2.79 -4.06 -3.11
CA THR A 54 -2.26 -5.40 -2.90
C THR A 54 -3.40 -6.36 -2.59
N ASP A 55 -3.24 -7.59 -3.02
CA ASP A 55 -4.18 -8.66 -2.75
C ASP A 55 -4.04 -9.19 -1.31
N ALA A 56 -4.96 -10.04 -0.89
CA ALA A 56 -4.91 -10.68 0.42
C ALA A 56 -3.63 -11.51 0.59
N GLY A 57 -3.03 -11.49 1.78
CA GLY A 57 -1.81 -12.22 2.08
C GLY A 57 -0.51 -11.52 1.65
N VAL A 58 -0.57 -10.45 0.86
CA VAL A 58 0.63 -9.72 0.41
C VAL A 58 1.16 -8.83 1.52
N SER A 59 2.34 -9.17 2.04
CA SER A 59 3.09 -8.32 2.96
C SER A 59 3.83 -7.23 2.21
N VAL A 60 3.89 -6.03 2.79
CA VAL A 60 4.53 -4.88 2.16
C VAL A 60 5.47 -4.19 3.13
N ARG A 61 6.69 -3.95 2.67
CA ARG A 61 7.67 -3.17 3.43
C ARG A 61 7.40 -1.66 3.28
N MET A 62 7.06 -1.22 2.06
CA MET A 62 6.81 0.18 1.75
C MET A 62 5.72 0.32 0.70
N ASN A 63 4.54 0.74 1.13
CA ASN A 63 3.53 1.35 0.28
C ASN A 63 3.41 2.84 0.63
N LEU A 64 2.86 3.61 -0.25
CA LEU A 64 2.66 5.04 -0.02
C LEU A 64 1.17 5.34 0.05
N ALA A 65 0.81 6.26 0.94
CA ALA A 65 -0.52 6.84 0.97
C ALA A 65 -0.42 8.36 1.07
N ARG A 66 -1.34 9.05 0.39
CA ARG A 66 -1.58 10.47 0.56
C ARG A 66 -2.65 10.66 1.62
N ILE A 67 -2.43 11.59 2.51
CA ILE A 67 -3.42 12.01 3.51
C ILE A 67 -3.53 13.53 3.44
N ASP A 68 -4.75 14.04 3.26
CA ASP A 68 -5.06 15.46 3.36
C ASP A 68 -5.51 15.73 4.80
N LEU A 69 -4.64 16.35 5.61
CA LEU A 69 -4.89 16.66 7.01
C LEU A 69 -5.90 17.82 7.15
N PRO A 70 -6.70 17.86 8.23
CA PRO A 70 -7.47 19.05 8.57
C PRO A 70 -6.54 20.26 8.82
N ALA A 71 -6.96 21.45 8.42
CA ALA A 71 -6.16 22.65 8.53
C ALA A 71 -5.73 22.97 9.99
N GLU A 72 -6.57 22.58 10.95
CA GLU A 72 -6.31 22.76 12.38
C GLU A 72 -5.16 21.87 12.90
N VAL A 73 -4.82 20.82 12.15
CA VAL A 73 -3.79 19.84 12.50
C VAL A 73 -2.52 20.05 11.68
N ALA A 74 -2.67 20.55 10.46
CA ALA A 74 -1.59 20.59 9.47
C ALA A 74 -0.42 21.53 9.86
N HIS A 75 -0.64 22.56 10.65
CA HIS A 75 0.36 23.59 10.94
C HIS A 75 0.53 23.91 12.42
N PRO A 76 1.76 23.80 12.95
CA PRO A 76 2.93 23.07 12.42
C PRO A 76 3.03 21.68 13.04
N ILE A 77 2.57 20.63 12.37
CA ILE A 77 2.79 19.28 12.85
C ILE A 77 4.22 18.81 12.50
N GLU A 78 4.95 18.34 13.51
CA GLU A 78 6.23 17.66 13.30
C GLU A 78 6.00 16.23 12.83
N GLU A 79 6.90 15.72 11.96
CA GLU A 79 6.82 14.33 11.47
C GLU A 79 6.69 13.31 12.60
N THR A 80 7.50 13.46 13.65
CA THR A 80 7.49 12.57 14.83
C THR A 80 6.15 12.52 15.53
N ASN A 81 5.46 13.65 15.65
CA ASN A 81 4.16 13.73 16.30
C ASN A 81 3.06 13.11 15.43
N LEU A 82 3.12 13.34 14.12
CA LEU A 82 2.21 12.69 13.17
C LEU A 82 2.37 11.17 13.15
N LEU A 83 3.62 10.69 13.09
CA LEU A 83 3.91 9.25 13.12
C LEU A 83 3.42 8.60 14.41
N ARG A 84 3.64 9.25 15.56
CA ARG A 84 3.15 8.76 16.86
C ARG A 84 1.63 8.70 16.86
N ALA A 85 0.95 9.80 16.53
CA ALA A 85 -0.51 9.86 16.51
C ALA A 85 -1.11 8.78 15.63
N MET A 86 -0.56 8.56 14.43
CA MET A 86 -1.03 7.50 13.55
C MET A 86 -0.77 6.12 14.12
N ASN A 87 0.46 5.81 14.54
CA ASN A 87 0.84 4.48 15.01
C ASN A 87 0.11 4.07 16.28
N ASP A 88 -0.19 4.99 17.19
CA ASP A 88 -0.98 4.72 18.40
C ASP A 88 -2.43 4.30 18.06
N ASN A 89 -2.90 4.59 16.86
CA ASN A 89 -4.25 4.27 16.38
C ASN A 89 -4.29 3.15 15.32
N LEU A 90 -3.14 2.68 14.85
CA LEU A 90 -3.04 1.59 13.90
C LEU A 90 -3.10 0.22 14.61
N PRO A 91 -3.64 -0.81 13.94
CA PRO A 91 -3.64 -2.16 14.51
C PRO A 91 -2.25 -2.82 14.42
N ILE A 92 -2.02 -3.82 15.27
CA ILE A 92 -0.86 -4.71 15.14
C ILE A 92 -0.79 -5.28 13.73
N GLY A 93 0.42 -5.35 13.18
CA GLY A 93 0.69 -5.81 11.83
C GLY A 93 0.73 -4.69 10.80
N MET A 94 0.62 -3.43 11.22
CA MET A 94 0.74 -2.25 10.36
C MET A 94 1.53 -1.14 11.05
N VAL A 95 2.33 -0.41 10.29
CA VAL A 95 3.13 0.72 10.78
C VAL A 95 3.26 1.81 9.71
N VAL A 96 3.15 3.07 10.11
CA VAL A 96 3.60 4.23 9.34
C VAL A 96 4.96 4.63 9.88
N TRP A 97 5.98 4.67 9.02
CA TRP A 97 7.36 4.86 9.44
C TRP A 97 8.02 6.11 8.88
N SER A 98 7.41 6.81 7.93
CA SER A 98 7.82 8.13 7.48
C SER A 98 6.62 8.93 6.99
N ALA A 99 6.71 10.25 7.11
CA ALA A 99 5.73 11.18 6.60
C ALA A 99 6.43 12.43 6.03
N ARG A 100 5.94 12.93 4.92
CA ARG A 100 6.48 14.12 4.26
C ARG A 100 5.39 14.98 3.67
N GLY A 101 5.47 16.30 3.87
CA GLY A 101 4.62 17.25 3.15
C GLY A 101 4.87 17.18 1.64
N ILE A 102 3.81 17.18 0.86
CA ILE A 102 3.86 17.08 -0.61
C ILE A 102 3.01 18.19 -1.24
N PRO A 103 3.39 18.67 -2.46
CA PRO A 103 2.57 19.61 -3.21
C PRO A 103 1.18 19.05 -3.53
N GLU A 104 0.19 19.92 -3.59
CA GLU A 104 -1.22 19.57 -3.85
C GLU A 104 -1.41 18.76 -5.14
N LYS A 105 -0.63 19.05 -6.19
CA LYS A 105 -0.70 18.39 -7.50
C LYS A 105 0.01 17.04 -7.57
N THR A 106 0.60 16.55 -6.46
CA THR A 106 1.32 15.27 -6.44
C THR A 106 0.35 14.12 -6.71
N ARG A 107 0.67 13.32 -7.71
CA ARG A 107 -0.09 12.11 -8.08
C ARG A 107 0.55 10.88 -7.42
N ILE A 108 -0.03 10.43 -6.32
CA ILE A 108 0.54 9.35 -5.52
C ILE A 108 0.64 7.99 -6.26
N ARG A 109 -0.20 7.76 -7.26
CA ARG A 109 -0.21 6.51 -8.04
C ARG A 109 0.87 6.44 -9.12
N HIS A 110 1.53 7.54 -9.42
CA HIS A 110 2.62 7.61 -10.40
C HIS A 110 3.95 7.28 -9.73
N SER A 111 4.17 6.01 -9.42
CA SER A 111 5.47 5.52 -8.95
C SER A 111 6.39 5.22 -10.12
N THR A 112 7.68 5.50 -9.97
CA THR A 112 8.71 5.22 -10.99
C THR A 112 9.03 3.72 -11.08
N SER A 113 8.88 2.99 -9.97
CA SER A 113 9.11 1.55 -9.92
C SER A 113 8.27 0.88 -8.84
N ARG A 114 8.06 -0.41 -8.98
CA ARG A 114 7.51 -1.32 -7.97
C ARG A 114 8.40 -2.54 -7.88
N HIS A 115 8.83 -2.88 -6.66
CA HIS A 115 9.67 -4.04 -6.41
C HIS A 115 8.86 -5.12 -5.70
N TYR A 116 8.90 -6.33 -6.22
CA TYR A 116 8.24 -7.49 -5.65
C TYR A 116 9.28 -8.55 -5.32
N LEU A 117 9.14 -9.15 -4.15
CA LEU A 117 9.90 -10.32 -3.73
C LEU A 117 8.93 -11.48 -3.56
N PHE A 118 9.12 -12.50 -4.35
CA PHE A 118 8.35 -13.73 -4.29
C PHE A 118 9.15 -14.81 -3.61
N ARG A 119 8.66 -15.32 -2.49
CA ARG A 119 9.33 -16.32 -1.67
C ARG A 119 8.75 -17.69 -1.94
N THR A 120 9.36 -18.41 -2.86
CA THR A 120 8.90 -19.73 -3.29
C THR A 120 9.02 -20.79 -2.20
N GLU A 121 10.01 -20.67 -1.32
CA GLU A 121 10.28 -21.60 -0.23
C GLU A 121 9.19 -21.66 0.86
N VAL A 122 8.34 -20.62 0.93
CA VAL A 122 7.25 -20.57 1.92
C VAL A 122 5.88 -20.86 1.32
N MET A 123 5.81 -21.16 0.01
CA MET A 123 4.55 -21.49 -0.64
C MET A 123 4.18 -22.94 -0.38
N HIS A 124 2.97 -23.15 0.14
CA HIS A 124 2.46 -24.50 0.46
C HIS A 124 2.38 -25.41 -0.77
N ASP A 125 2.01 -24.85 -1.91
CA ASP A 125 1.77 -25.58 -3.17
C ASP A 125 2.94 -25.50 -4.14
N TRP A 126 4.11 -24.95 -3.72
CA TRP A 126 5.28 -24.90 -4.57
C TRP A 126 5.89 -26.30 -4.70
N PRO A 127 6.15 -26.78 -5.93
CA PRO A 127 6.81 -28.07 -6.12
C PRO A 127 8.19 -28.10 -5.46
N ARG A 128 8.45 -29.08 -4.61
CA ARG A 128 9.71 -29.17 -3.86
C ARG A 128 10.92 -29.50 -4.75
N GLU A 129 10.69 -30.00 -5.95
CA GLU A 129 11.69 -30.47 -6.89
C GLU A 129 11.73 -29.58 -8.15
N VAL A 130 11.72 -28.27 -7.97
CA VAL A 130 11.97 -27.34 -9.08
C VAL A 130 13.47 -27.21 -9.27
N ASP A 131 13.97 -27.60 -10.44
CA ASP A 131 15.35 -27.34 -10.83
C ASP A 131 15.60 -25.84 -10.87
N ALA A 132 16.58 -25.37 -10.10
CA ALA A 132 16.85 -23.94 -9.95
C ALA A 132 17.34 -23.30 -11.26
N GLU A 133 18.07 -24.06 -12.11
CA GLU A 133 18.56 -23.56 -13.39
C GLU A 133 17.41 -23.40 -14.38
N VAL A 134 16.54 -24.41 -14.48
CA VAL A 134 15.35 -24.35 -15.35
C VAL A 134 14.39 -23.24 -14.89
N PHE A 135 14.26 -23.04 -13.57
CA PHE A 135 13.44 -21.96 -13.03
C PHE A 135 14.05 -20.58 -13.36
N ALA A 136 15.37 -20.42 -13.22
CA ALA A 136 16.04 -19.17 -13.57
C ALA A 136 15.93 -18.85 -15.07
N GLU A 137 16.10 -19.88 -15.94
CA GLU A 137 15.87 -19.72 -17.40
C GLU A 137 14.44 -19.30 -17.70
N ALA A 138 13.45 -19.90 -17.05
CA ALA A 138 12.05 -19.52 -17.23
C ALA A 138 11.77 -18.07 -16.76
N CYS A 139 12.37 -17.65 -15.65
CA CYS A 139 12.26 -16.26 -15.18
C CYS A 139 12.88 -15.26 -16.17
N ALA A 140 14.01 -15.61 -16.76
CA ALA A 140 14.68 -14.75 -17.74
C ALA A 140 13.81 -14.44 -18.97
N LEU A 141 12.85 -15.31 -19.31
CA LEU A 141 11.91 -15.05 -20.41
C LEU A 141 10.95 -13.89 -20.10
N PHE A 142 10.80 -13.48 -18.87
CA PHE A 142 9.96 -12.38 -18.43
C PHE A 142 10.74 -11.07 -18.19
N GLU A 143 12.07 -11.11 -18.35
CA GLU A 143 12.89 -9.90 -18.23
C GLU A 143 12.72 -9.00 -19.46
N GLY A 144 12.64 -7.69 -19.22
CA GLY A 144 12.52 -6.69 -20.27
C GLY A 144 11.10 -6.19 -20.49
N GLU A 145 10.86 -5.65 -21.68
CA GLU A 145 9.56 -5.09 -22.06
C GLU A 145 8.79 -6.10 -22.91
N HIS A 146 7.64 -6.55 -22.40
CA HIS A 146 6.80 -7.56 -23.03
C HIS A 146 5.33 -7.15 -23.02
N ASP A 147 4.55 -7.67 -23.95
CA ASP A 147 3.09 -7.62 -23.91
C ASP A 147 2.54 -8.75 -23.04
N PHE A 148 2.13 -8.43 -21.82
CA PHE A 148 1.53 -9.35 -20.88
C PHE A 148 -0.01 -9.39 -20.92
N THR A 149 -0.63 -8.92 -21.99
CA THR A 149 -2.10 -8.85 -22.12
C THR A 149 -2.77 -10.21 -21.86
N THR A 150 -2.17 -11.30 -22.32
CA THR A 150 -2.67 -12.66 -22.10
C THR A 150 -2.55 -13.15 -20.65
N CYS A 151 -1.66 -12.54 -19.88
CA CYS A 151 -1.45 -12.83 -18.44
C CYS A 151 -2.31 -11.94 -17.54
N ALA A 152 -2.99 -10.94 -18.09
CA ALA A 152 -3.82 -10.01 -17.34
C ALA A 152 -5.27 -10.50 -17.29
N SER A 153 -5.91 -10.37 -16.13
CA SER A 153 -7.36 -10.61 -16.04
C SER A 153 -8.14 -9.54 -16.81
N TRP A 154 -8.99 -9.96 -17.72
CA TRP A 154 -9.89 -9.07 -18.44
C TRP A 154 -10.85 -8.38 -17.45
N ARG A 155 -10.68 -7.10 -17.20
CA ARG A 155 -11.74 -6.29 -16.62
C ARG A 155 -12.69 -5.89 -17.72
N ARG A 156 -13.93 -6.43 -17.70
CA ARG A 156 -15.02 -5.80 -18.45
C ARG A 156 -15.09 -4.35 -18.02
N GLU A 157 -14.88 -3.43 -18.96
CA GLU A 157 -15.23 -2.02 -18.75
C GLU A 157 -16.68 -1.98 -18.31
N ARG A 158 -16.92 -1.47 -17.10
CA ARG A 158 -18.29 -1.11 -16.71
C ARG A 158 -18.66 0.07 -17.58
N THR A 159 -19.42 -0.19 -18.64
CA THR A 159 -20.16 0.86 -19.37
C THR A 159 -21.02 1.57 -18.33
N GLN A 160 -20.72 2.84 -18.12
CA GLN A 160 -21.57 3.75 -17.36
C GLN A 160 -22.84 4.06 -18.14
#